data_e119aa682d3c042b32f2884818345e1e
#
_entry.id   e119aa682d3c042b32f2884818345e1e
#
_cell.length_a   1.000
_cell.length_b   1.000
_cell.length_c   1.000
_cell.angle_alpha   90.00
_cell.angle_beta   90.00
_cell.angle_gamma   90.00
#
_symmetry.space_group_name_H-M   'P 1'
#
loop_
_entity.id
_entity.type
_entity.pdbx_description
1 polymer ?
#
loop_
_entity_poly.entity_id
_entity_poly.type
_entity_poly.pdbx_seq_one_letter_code
_entity_poly.pdbx_strand_id
1 'polypeptide(L)'
;MIMSRKNKNGGRRNYSPKTYSRDFLKPTPIERVIQEASSVASPKAVAVSDRIACDDKCSYEYKRMPAAWLETDFSYQRKIDAARVERIVNSFDPRLANEVKVSFRDGKFYVFDGAHTLSALKRIHGEEAFMVDCKVYYGLSYEDEAYLF
;
A
#
# COMPACT_ATOMS: atom_id res chain seq x y z
N MET A 1 54.20 -19.64 31.75
CA MET A 1 52.95 -20.41 31.64
C MET A 1 51.88 -19.47 31.09
N ILE A 2 51.66 -19.50 29.78
CA ILE A 2 50.75 -18.53 29.08
C ILE A 2 49.48 -19.30 28.78
N MET A 3 48.39 -18.93 29.43
CA MET A 3 47.07 -19.51 29.16
C MET A 3 46.40 -18.81 27.96
N SER A 4 46.24 -19.56 26.89
CA SER A 4 45.55 -19.17 25.66
C SER A 4 44.03 -19.15 25.91
N ARG A 5 43.41 -17.97 25.74
CA ARG A 5 41.93 -17.80 25.78
C ARG A 5 41.33 -18.24 24.43
N LYS A 6 40.57 -19.32 24.45
CA LYS A 6 39.74 -19.76 23.31
C LYS A 6 38.63 -18.73 23.03
N ASN A 7 38.71 -18.15 21.85
CA ASN A 7 37.69 -17.26 21.29
C ASN A 7 36.46 -18.13 20.87
N LYS A 8 35.31 -18.00 21.52
CA LYS A 8 34.09 -18.65 21.11
C LYS A 8 33.50 -17.86 19.94
N ASN A 9 33.65 -18.38 18.73
CA ASN A 9 32.95 -17.90 17.55
C ASN A 9 31.43 -18.02 17.77
N GLY A 10 30.79 -16.88 17.98
CA GLY A 10 29.34 -16.74 17.92
C GLY A 10 28.88 -16.99 16.48
N GLY A 11 28.22 -18.11 16.24
CA GLY A 11 27.69 -18.45 14.94
C GLY A 11 26.70 -17.37 14.45
N ARG A 12 27.08 -16.66 13.41
CA ARG A 12 26.17 -15.82 12.64
C ARG A 12 25.11 -16.75 12.05
N ARG A 13 23.87 -16.63 12.52
CA ARG A 13 22.74 -17.28 11.86
C ARG A 13 22.64 -16.65 10.48
N ASN A 14 22.96 -17.41 9.44
CA ASN A 14 22.69 -17.06 8.07
C ASN A 14 21.17 -16.98 7.91
N TYR A 15 20.65 -15.75 7.94
CA TYR A 15 19.27 -15.46 7.59
C TYR A 15 19.18 -15.54 6.07
N SER A 16 18.79 -16.68 5.55
CA SER A 16 18.40 -16.80 4.15
C SER A 16 17.08 -16.07 3.99
N PRO A 17 16.98 -15.05 3.12
CA PRO A 17 15.68 -14.45 2.84
C PRO A 17 14.79 -15.56 2.30
N LYS A 18 13.63 -15.77 2.95
CA LYS A 18 12.61 -16.70 2.45
C LYS A 18 12.17 -16.15 1.11
N THR A 19 12.57 -16.80 0.05
CA THR A 19 12.01 -16.58 -1.29
C THR A 19 10.56 -17.01 -1.23
N TYR A 20 9.66 -16.06 -1.02
CA TYR A 20 8.24 -16.30 -1.23
C TYR A 20 8.04 -16.66 -2.70
N SER A 21 7.45 -17.83 -2.94
CA SER A 21 7.22 -18.26 -4.30
C SER A 21 6.37 -17.19 -4.99
N ARG A 22 6.78 -16.74 -6.16
CA ARG A 22 6.02 -15.81 -7.01
C ARG A 22 4.57 -16.26 -7.26
N ASP A 23 4.28 -17.51 -6.99
CA ASP A 23 2.95 -18.10 -7.16
C ASP A 23 1.91 -17.56 -6.18
N PHE A 24 2.32 -17.07 -5.01
CA PHE A 24 1.40 -16.43 -4.05
C PHE A 24 0.98 -15.02 -4.46
N LEU A 25 1.76 -14.41 -5.35
CA LEU A 25 1.61 -13.05 -5.86
C LEU A 25 1.36 -13.07 -7.37
N LYS A 26 0.72 -14.13 -7.91
CA LYS A 26 0.37 -14.14 -9.34
C LYS A 26 -0.40 -12.87 -9.63
N PRO A 27 0.16 -11.97 -10.46
CA PRO A 27 -0.62 -10.84 -10.93
C PRO A 27 -1.88 -11.42 -11.57
N THR A 28 -3.01 -10.88 -11.22
CA THR A 28 -4.21 -11.09 -12.02
C THR A 28 -3.82 -10.78 -13.45
N PRO A 29 -4.13 -11.64 -14.43
CA PRO A 29 -3.77 -11.36 -15.83
C PRO A 29 -4.13 -9.91 -16.17
N ILE A 30 -3.24 -9.22 -16.87
CA ILE A 30 -3.41 -7.80 -17.25
C ILE A 30 -4.80 -7.56 -17.84
N GLU A 31 -5.32 -8.53 -18.61
CA GLU A 31 -6.66 -8.51 -19.20
C GLU A 31 -7.78 -8.47 -18.14
N ARG A 32 -7.63 -9.17 -17.01
CA ARG A 32 -8.58 -9.10 -15.90
C ARG A 32 -8.53 -7.74 -15.21
N VAL A 33 -7.34 -7.20 -14.98
CA VAL A 33 -7.18 -5.88 -14.37
C VAL A 33 -7.76 -4.79 -15.26
N ILE A 34 -7.53 -4.87 -16.57
CA ILE A 34 -8.11 -3.94 -17.55
C ILE A 34 -9.62 -4.11 -17.61
N GLN A 35 -10.14 -5.35 -17.56
CA GLN A 35 -11.57 -5.62 -17.62
C GLN A 35 -12.28 -5.20 -16.32
N GLU A 36 -11.65 -5.43 -15.14
CA GLU A 36 -12.13 -4.93 -13.86
C GLU A 36 -12.04 -3.38 -13.80
N ALA A 37 -10.96 -2.79 -14.28
CA ALA A 37 -10.81 -1.33 -14.36
C ALA A 37 -11.79 -0.70 -15.36
N SER A 38 -12.14 -1.39 -16.45
CA SER A 38 -13.10 -0.94 -17.46
C SER A 38 -14.56 -1.17 -17.04
N SER A 39 -14.82 -2.17 -16.21
CA SER A 39 -16.17 -2.48 -15.70
C SER A 39 -16.56 -1.65 -14.49
N VAL A 40 -15.59 -1.04 -13.82
CA VAL A 40 -15.89 -0.07 -12.77
C VAL A 40 -16.34 1.21 -13.44
N ALA A 41 -17.66 1.39 -13.52
CA ALA A 41 -18.26 2.65 -13.90
C ALA A 41 -17.56 3.82 -13.21
N SER A 42 -17.45 4.93 -13.93
CA SER A 42 -16.93 6.22 -13.45
C SER A 42 -17.07 6.37 -11.92
N PRO A 43 -16.08 6.93 -11.20
CA PRO A 43 -16.08 7.07 -9.72
C PRO A 43 -17.38 7.64 -9.11
N LYS A 44 -18.26 8.20 -9.94
CA LYS A 44 -19.58 8.70 -9.54
C LYS A 44 -20.61 7.62 -9.14
N ALA A 45 -20.36 6.35 -9.40
CA ALA A 45 -21.34 5.26 -9.24
C ALA A 45 -21.13 4.39 -7.99
N VAL A 46 -20.38 4.84 -6.99
CA VAL A 46 -20.30 4.11 -5.71
C VAL A 46 -21.60 4.32 -4.95
N ALA A 47 -22.34 3.22 -4.71
CA ALA A 47 -23.55 3.26 -3.94
C ALA A 47 -23.26 3.80 -2.52
N VAL A 48 -23.99 4.82 -2.11
CA VAL A 48 -23.85 5.45 -0.78
C VAL A 48 -24.14 4.46 0.36
N SER A 49 -24.87 3.37 0.05
CA SER A 49 -25.31 2.36 1.02
C SER A 49 -24.17 1.52 1.64
N ASP A 50 -23.00 1.43 0.98
CA ASP A 50 -21.92 0.57 1.44
C ASP A 50 -20.85 1.33 2.26
N ARG A 51 -21.10 2.61 2.52
CA ARG A 51 -20.20 3.45 3.28
C ARG A 51 -20.50 3.42 4.77
N ILE A 52 -19.46 3.33 5.56
CA ILE A 52 -19.53 3.43 7.02
C ILE A 52 -19.33 4.89 7.39
N ALA A 53 -20.29 5.49 8.10
CA ALA A 53 -20.15 6.86 8.59
C ALA A 53 -19.06 6.91 9.66
N CYS A 54 -18.12 7.86 9.54
CA CYS A 54 -17.12 8.16 10.56
C CYS A 54 -17.53 9.37 11.41
N ASP A 55 -18.23 10.30 10.82
CA ASP A 55 -18.93 11.43 11.45
C ASP A 55 -20.03 11.97 10.52
N ASP A 56 -20.63 13.11 10.83
CA ASP A 56 -21.70 13.71 10.01
C ASP A 56 -21.24 14.16 8.61
N LYS A 57 -19.93 14.29 8.38
CA LYS A 57 -19.34 14.78 7.13
C LYS A 57 -18.51 13.74 6.40
N CYS A 58 -18.03 12.75 7.10
CA CYS A 58 -17.09 11.75 6.61
C CYS A 58 -17.70 10.36 6.60
N SER A 59 -17.43 9.61 5.56
CA SER A 59 -17.74 8.18 5.48
C SER A 59 -16.57 7.44 4.85
N TYR A 60 -16.48 6.14 5.08
CA TYR A 60 -15.44 5.30 4.45
C TYR A 60 -16.00 3.96 4.00
N GLU A 61 -15.29 3.34 3.07
CA GLU A 61 -15.51 1.95 2.66
C GLU A 61 -14.16 1.23 2.47
N TYR A 62 -14.19 -0.08 2.57
CA TYR A 62 -13.04 -0.91 2.16
C TYR A 62 -13.23 -1.32 0.71
N LYS A 63 -12.22 -1.07 -0.10
CA LYS A 63 -12.30 -1.29 -1.54
C LYS A 63 -10.96 -1.75 -2.11
N ARG A 64 -11.01 -2.76 -2.97
CA ARG A 64 -9.85 -3.18 -3.74
C ARG A 64 -9.86 -2.47 -5.08
N MET A 65 -8.77 -1.77 -5.40
CA MET A 65 -8.71 -0.90 -6.56
C MET A 65 -7.35 -0.94 -7.26
N PRO A 66 -7.30 -0.60 -8.57
CA PRO A 66 -6.03 -0.55 -9.31
C PRO A 66 -5.07 0.46 -8.69
N ALA A 67 -3.79 0.07 -8.53
CA ALA A 67 -2.74 0.96 -8.05
C ALA A 67 -2.56 2.21 -8.94
N ALA A 68 -2.89 2.10 -10.22
CA ALA A 68 -2.84 3.19 -11.19
C ALA A 68 -3.80 4.36 -10.87
N TRP A 69 -4.86 4.10 -10.09
CA TRP A 69 -5.82 5.15 -9.71
C TRP A 69 -5.36 5.95 -8.48
N LEU A 70 -4.30 5.50 -7.81
CA LEU A 70 -3.83 6.06 -6.55
C LEU A 70 -2.78 7.12 -6.81
N GLU A 71 -3.08 8.36 -6.46
CA GLU A 71 -2.18 9.50 -6.52
C GLU A 71 -1.65 9.85 -5.12
N THR A 72 -0.46 10.43 -5.05
CA THR A 72 0.12 10.93 -3.81
C THR A 72 0.28 12.44 -3.91
N ASP A 73 -0.31 13.18 -2.98
CA ASP A 73 -0.19 14.63 -2.92
C ASP A 73 1.01 15.03 -2.05
N PHE A 74 2.10 15.42 -2.69
CA PHE A 74 3.35 15.81 -2.01
C PHE A 74 3.33 17.25 -1.47
N SER A 75 2.23 17.97 -1.56
CA SER A 75 2.13 19.32 -0.99
C SER A 75 2.11 19.29 0.56
N TYR A 76 1.56 18.23 1.16
CA TYR A 76 1.58 18.02 2.62
C TYR A 76 2.31 16.73 3.03
N GLN A 77 2.46 15.77 2.14
CA GLN A 77 3.09 14.50 2.46
C GLN A 77 4.63 14.58 2.38
N ARG A 78 5.28 13.76 3.19
CA ARG A 78 6.74 13.60 3.12
C ARG A 78 7.12 12.93 1.81
N LYS A 79 8.27 13.30 1.28
CA LYS A 79 8.86 12.61 0.14
C LYS A 79 9.07 11.13 0.46
N ILE A 80 8.89 10.29 -0.55
CA ILE A 80 9.12 8.86 -0.42
C ILE A 80 10.60 8.60 -0.13
N ASP A 81 10.86 7.94 1.01
CA ASP A 81 12.19 7.48 1.39
C ASP A 81 12.49 6.16 0.70
N ALA A 82 13.44 6.19 -0.26
CA ALA A 82 13.84 5.02 -1.02
C ALA A 82 14.40 3.89 -0.13
N ALA A 83 15.14 4.22 0.93
CA ALA A 83 15.69 3.23 1.85
C ALA A 83 14.58 2.54 2.67
N ARG A 84 13.53 3.29 3.04
CA ARG A 84 12.35 2.73 3.69
C ARG A 84 11.57 1.82 2.75
N VAL A 85 11.38 2.23 1.51
CA VAL A 85 10.73 1.40 0.48
C VAL A 85 11.50 0.10 0.28
N GLU A 86 12.83 0.15 0.15
CA GLU A 86 13.68 -1.03 -0.02
C GLU A 86 13.57 -1.99 1.16
N ARG A 87 13.53 -1.49 2.40
CA ARG A 87 13.30 -2.33 3.58
C ARG A 87 11.95 -3.03 3.53
N ILE A 88 10.90 -2.33 3.12
CA ILE A 88 9.57 -2.93 2.97
C ILE A 88 9.61 -4.01 1.89
N VAL A 89 10.20 -3.75 0.71
CA VAL A 89 10.32 -4.73 -0.38
C VAL A 89 11.01 -6.01 0.10
N ASN A 90 12.13 -5.87 0.83
CA ASN A 90 12.94 -7.00 1.27
C ASN A 90 12.29 -7.82 2.40
N SER A 91 11.36 -7.25 3.16
CA SER A 91 10.70 -7.90 4.29
C SER A 91 9.17 -7.97 4.13
N PHE A 92 8.66 -7.74 2.92
CA PHE A 92 7.23 -7.69 2.68
C PHE A 92 6.54 -9.01 3.01
N ASP A 93 5.57 -8.93 3.91
CA ASP A 93 4.66 -10.04 4.22
C ASP A 93 3.22 -9.54 4.01
N PRO A 94 2.48 -10.08 3.02
CA PRO A 94 1.12 -9.64 2.72
C PRO A 94 0.14 -9.83 3.89
N ARG A 95 0.45 -10.73 4.83
CA ARG A 95 -0.38 -10.95 6.04
C ARG A 95 -0.24 -9.83 7.07
N LEU A 96 0.83 -9.05 6.99
CA LEU A 96 1.15 -7.94 7.89
C LEU A 96 0.92 -6.57 7.23
N ALA A 97 0.62 -6.55 5.94
CA ALA A 97 0.36 -5.32 5.21
C ALA A 97 -1.01 -4.76 5.60
N ASN A 98 -1.01 -3.51 6.06
CA ASN A 98 -2.24 -2.77 6.27
C ASN A 98 -2.76 -2.23 4.94
N GLU A 99 -4.07 -1.97 4.90
CA GLU A 99 -4.70 -1.27 3.80
C GLU A 99 -4.13 0.15 3.62
N VAL A 100 -4.06 0.60 2.39
CA VAL A 100 -3.67 1.98 2.06
C VAL A 100 -4.87 2.90 2.34
N LYS A 101 -4.67 3.99 3.10
CA LYS A 101 -5.74 4.96 3.36
C LYS A 101 -5.76 6.02 2.27
N VAL A 102 -6.94 6.20 1.73
CA VAL A 102 -7.18 6.99 0.52
C VAL A 102 -8.34 7.95 0.75
N SER A 103 -8.20 9.17 0.33
CA SER A 103 -9.26 10.16 0.25
C SER A 103 -9.77 10.29 -1.17
N PHE A 104 -11.08 10.28 -1.36
CA PHE A 104 -11.70 10.59 -2.64
C PHE A 104 -12.10 12.06 -2.68
N ARG A 105 -11.36 12.86 -3.45
CA ARG A 105 -11.56 14.30 -3.60
C ARG A 105 -11.38 14.70 -5.06
N ASP A 106 -12.19 15.60 -5.56
CA ASP A 106 -12.10 16.16 -6.92
C ASP A 106 -12.08 15.11 -8.04
N GLY A 107 -12.76 13.97 -7.82
CA GLY A 107 -12.80 12.86 -8.78
C GLY A 107 -11.56 11.97 -8.79
N LYS A 108 -10.65 12.12 -7.84
CA LYS A 108 -9.37 11.41 -7.72
C LYS A 108 -9.22 10.73 -6.36
N PHE A 109 -8.34 9.75 -6.32
CA PHE A 109 -8.02 8.99 -5.12
C PHE A 109 -6.64 9.38 -4.61
N TYR A 110 -6.58 10.15 -3.53
CA TYR A 110 -5.34 10.61 -2.90
C TYR A 110 -4.95 9.72 -1.74
N VAL A 111 -3.78 9.11 -1.82
CA VAL A 111 -3.21 8.33 -0.71
C VAL A 111 -2.70 9.28 0.34
N PHE A 112 -3.26 9.24 1.55
CA PHE A 112 -2.76 10.04 2.67
C PHE A 112 -2.03 9.22 3.74
N ASP A 113 -2.20 7.89 3.77
CA ASP A 113 -1.39 6.98 4.58
C ASP A 113 -1.08 5.69 3.80
N GLY A 114 0.14 5.18 3.96
CA GLY A 114 0.60 3.97 3.25
C GLY A 114 1.36 4.23 1.94
N ALA A 115 1.78 5.47 1.64
CA ALA A 115 2.48 5.81 0.41
C ALA A 115 3.80 5.02 0.21
N HIS A 116 4.55 4.72 1.28
CA HIS A 116 5.74 3.86 1.20
C HIS A 116 5.37 2.41 0.88
N THR A 117 4.29 1.90 1.47
CA THR A 117 3.76 0.55 1.17
C THR A 117 3.32 0.45 -0.28
N LEU A 118 2.58 1.44 -0.78
CA LEU A 118 2.19 1.51 -2.19
C LEU A 118 3.41 1.53 -3.12
N SER A 119 4.44 2.32 -2.79
CA SER A 119 5.69 2.38 -3.56
C SER A 119 6.45 1.05 -3.55
N ALA A 120 6.45 0.34 -2.42
CA ALA A 120 7.04 -0.99 -2.32
C ALA A 120 6.26 -2.01 -3.15
N LEU A 121 4.93 -1.98 -3.10
CA LEU A 121 4.06 -2.85 -3.91
C LEU A 121 4.28 -2.62 -5.41
N LYS A 122 4.40 -1.36 -5.84
CA LYS A 122 4.75 -1.02 -7.24
C LYS A 122 6.08 -1.64 -7.68
N ARG A 123 7.09 -1.67 -6.81
CA ARG A 123 8.37 -2.34 -7.10
C ARG A 123 8.27 -3.86 -7.13
N ILE A 124 7.44 -4.46 -6.26
CA ILE A 124 7.27 -5.92 -6.18
C ILE A 124 6.50 -6.44 -7.41
N HIS A 125 5.44 -5.75 -7.82
CA HIS A 125 4.51 -6.21 -8.85
C HIS A 125 4.77 -5.63 -10.25
N GLY A 126 5.69 -4.64 -10.37
CA GLY A 126 5.77 -3.82 -11.58
C GLY A 126 4.67 -2.75 -11.60
N GLU A 127 4.91 -1.71 -12.40
CA GLU A 127 4.33 -0.41 -12.08
C GLU A 127 2.84 -0.39 -12.13
N GLU A 128 1.91 -0.86 -12.31
CA GLU A 128 0.50 -0.38 -12.34
C GLU A 128 -0.55 -1.49 -12.51
N ALA A 129 -0.13 -2.70 -12.78
CA ALA A 129 -1.04 -3.79 -13.14
C ALA A 129 -1.46 -4.66 -11.95
N PHE A 130 -1.63 -4.08 -10.76
CA PHE A 130 -2.05 -4.82 -9.58
C PHE A 130 -3.12 -4.07 -8.78
N MET A 131 -3.89 -4.84 -8.00
CA MET A 131 -4.94 -4.31 -7.14
C MET A 131 -4.42 -4.10 -5.72
N VAL A 132 -4.83 -3.02 -5.09
CA VAL A 132 -4.47 -2.63 -3.72
C VAL A 132 -5.71 -2.61 -2.85
N ASP A 133 -5.60 -3.16 -1.65
CA ASP A 133 -6.64 -3.06 -0.64
C ASP A 133 -6.57 -1.68 0.01
N CYS A 134 -7.64 -0.92 -0.10
CA CYS A 134 -7.73 0.46 0.32
C CYS A 134 -8.88 0.67 1.29
N LYS A 135 -8.66 1.57 2.26
CA LYS A 135 -9.72 2.19 3.03
C LYS A 135 -9.95 3.57 2.44
N VAL A 136 -11.07 3.71 1.72
CA VAL A 136 -11.39 4.93 0.97
C VAL A 136 -12.32 5.80 1.79
N TYR A 137 -11.89 7.03 2.05
CA TYR A 137 -12.65 8.05 2.75
C TYR A 137 -13.31 9.01 1.77
N TYR A 138 -14.53 9.41 2.09
CA TYR A 138 -15.34 10.37 1.34
C TYR A 138 -15.73 11.53 2.25
N GLY A 139 -15.64 12.74 1.73
CA GLY A 139 -15.99 13.96 2.46
C GLY A 139 -14.87 14.57 3.30
N LEU A 140 -13.62 14.04 3.22
CA LEU A 140 -12.48 14.71 3.80
C LEU A 140 -12.11 15.94 2.97
N SER A 141 -11.76 17.02 3.64
CA SER A 141 -11.11 18.17 3.04
C SER A 141 -9.60 17.92 2.92
N TYR A 142 -8.91 18.79 2.17
CA TYR A 142 -7.44 18.78 2.11
C TYR A 142 -6.80 18.95 3.51
N GLU A 143 -7.39 19.81 4.34
CA GLU A 143 -6.92 20.06 5.71
C GLU A 143 -7.12 18.81 6.59
N ASP A 144 -8.24 18.10 6.43
CA ASP A 144 -8.50 16.84 7.14
C ASP A 144 -7.49 15.76 6.74
N GLU A 145 -7.17 15.64 5.44
CA GLU A 145 -6.14 14.73 4.95
C GLU A 145 -4.78 15.03 5.58
N ALA A 146 -4.38 16.30 5.58
CA ALA A 146 -3.11 16.75 6.15
C ALA A 146 -3.05 16.55 7.68
N TYR A 147 -4.18 16.66 8.37
CA TYR A 147 -4.27 16.40 9.81
C TYR A 147 -4.17 14.92 10.14
N LEU A 148 -4.74 14.04 9.31
CA LEU A 148 -4.76 12.59 9.51
C LEU A 148 -3.46 11.90 9.07
N PHE A 149 -2.60 12.61 8.31
CA PHE A 149 -1.28 12.15 7.89
C PHE A 149 -0.25 12.22 9.04
#